data_3b8034f288c7b39671251b4c628a7d72
#
_entry.id   3b8034f288c7b39671251b4c628a7d72
#
_cell.length_a   1.000
_cell.length_b   1.000
_cell.length_c   1.000
_cell.angle_alpha   90.00
_cell.angle_beta   90.00
_cell.angle_gamma   90.00
#
_symmetry.space_group_name_H-M   'P 1'
#
loop_
_entity.id
_entity.type
_entity.pdbx_description
1 polymer ?
#
loop_
_entity_poly.entity_id
_entity_poly.type
_entity_poly.pdbx_seq_one_letter_code
_entity_poly.pdbx_strand_id
1 'polypeptide(L)'
;MPLSEPRVSIVILNWNSYQVTLDCLLSLRKMDYRNFEVVLVDNGSVDGSPEKLLASAPEIRLIKNVTNLGFAGGCNVGMRDALRRGTDYILLLNNDTIVAPDFLGQLVRVAESDEKIGAVNPKILFFDHPDRLNYAGGEQKGWRLFPKVIGLRDRDNGRYDRMREVSFLTGCAFLIKAGVVRQIGVLEEVYFHFYDDIEWSLRLTRAGFKGVYVPKAVIWHREHFDTNKNHRNGFIEFYLARGNMVFARKHVPRKLWPFKMPFFCAWMVYRTLVFSSQRDWQKVLSLYKGFWAGCVTRLPEEDTSV
;
A
#
# COMPACT_ATOMS: atom_id res chain seq x y z
N MET A 1 -14.44 -0.70 33.57
CA MET A 1 -14.94 -1.51 32.46
C MET A 1 -13.78 -1.68 31.49
N PRO A 2 -13.48 -2.86 30.96
CA PRO A 2 -12.53 -2.95 29.87
C PRO A 2 -13.08 -2.09 28.73
N LEU A 3 -12.26 -1.17 28.23
CA LEU A 3 -12.60 -0.38 27.05
C LEU A 3 -12.92 -1.38 25.94
N SER A 4 -14.05 -1.22 25.26
CA SER A 4 -14.42 -2.08 24.13
C SER A 4 -13.31 -1.96 23.07
N GLU A 5 -12.90 -3.09 22.50
CA GLU A 5 -11.94 -3.08 21.40
C GLU A 5 -12.42 -2.11 20.30
N PRO A 6 -11.56 -1.21 19.78
CA PRO A 6 -11.92 -0.33 18.67
C PRO A 6 -12.43 -1.10 17.47
N ARG A 7 -13.41 -0.56 16.75
CA ARG A 7 -13.93 -1.18 15.53
C ARG A 7 -13.00 -0.97 14.35
N VAL A 8 -12.59 -2.07 13.69
CA VAL A 8 -11.70 -2.04 12.53
C VAL A 8 -12.44 -2.51 11.28
N SER A 9 -12.43 -1.69 10.22
CA SER A 9 -12.86 -2.13 8.89
C SER A 9 -11.63 -2.52 8.06
N ILE A 10 -11.52 -3.80 7.70
CA ILE A 10 -10.45 -4.33 6.85
C ILE A 10 -10.90 -4.23 5.40
N VAL A 11 -10.26 -3.35 4.64
CA VAL A 11 -10.54 -3.13 3.21
C VAL A 11 -9.58 -3.98 2.39
N ILE A 12 -10.11 -4.90 1.61
CA ILE A 12 -9.37 -5.79 0.72
C ILE A 12 -9.82 -5.53 -0.71
N LEU A 13 -8.86 -5.34 -1.62
CA LEU A 13 -9.14 -5.16 -3.04
C LEU A 13 -8.95 -6.48 -3.78
N ASN A 14 -9.99 -6.96 -4.48
CA ASN A 14 -9.93 -8.12 -5.35
C ASN A 14 -9.99 -7.70 -6.81
N TRP A 15 -9.18 -8.34 -7.67
CA TRP A 15 -9.28 -8.23 -9.12
C TRP A 15 -8.81 -9.54 -9.77
N ASN A 16 -9.76 -10.32 -10.29
CA ASN A 16 -9.51 -11.61 -10.97
C ASN A 16 -8.60 -12.54 -10.15
N SER A 17 -8.89 -12.73 -8.84
CA SER A 17 -7.96 -13.42 -7.94
C SER A 17 -8.69 -14.19 -6.83
N TYR A 18 -9.46 -15.22 -7.22
CA TYR A 18 -10.26 -15.99 -6.26
C TYR A 18 -9.43 -16.68 -5.17
N GLN A 19 -8.51 -17.59 -5.56
CA GLN A 19 -7.84 -18.47 -4.59
C GLN A 19 -6.97 -17.68 -3.60
N VAL A 20 -6.22 -16.73 -4.11
CA VAL A 20 -5.31 -15.90 -3.29
C VAL A 20 -6.10 -15.06 -2.28
N THR A 21 -7.20 -14.46 -2.73
CA THR A 21 -8.09 -13.67 -1.86
C THR A 21 -8.79 -14.57 -0.83
N LEU A 22 -9.21 -15.78 -1.21
CA LEU A 22 -9.80 -16.74 -0.28
C LEU A 22 -8.81 -17.12 0.84
N ASP A 23 -7.56 -17.40 0.50
CA ASP A 23 -6.52 -17.74 1.48
C ASP A 23 -6.30 -16.59 2.48
N CYS A 24 -6.29 -15.34 2.00
CA CYS A 24 -6.23 -14.15 2.85
C CYS A 24 -7.43 -14.11 3.80
N LEU A 25 -8.66 -14.23 3.32
CA LEU A 25 -9.89 -14.25 4.14
C LEU A 25 -9.86 -15.36 5.19
N LEU A 26 -9.41 -16.56 4.82
CA LEU A 26 -9.28 -17.68 5.76
C LEU A 26 -8.23 -17.42 6.86
N SER A 27 -7.19 -16.64 6.58
CA SER A 27 -6.22 -16.23 7.60
C SER A 27 -6.83 -15.23 8.58
N LEU A 28 -7.68 -14.30 8.12
CA LEU A 28 -8.38 -13.34 8.97
C LEU A 28 -9.34 -14.01 9.96
N ARG A 29 -10.00 -15.12 9.58
CA ARG A 29 -10.85 -15.89 10.48
C ARG A 29 -10.12 -16.45 11.71
N LYS A 30 -8.79 -16.60 11.62
CA LYS A 30 -7.95 -17.12 12.71
C LYS A 30 -7.44 -16.05 13.66
N MET A 31 -7.77 -14.77 13.42
CA MET A 31 -7.32 -13.68 14.28
C MET A 31 -7.96 -13.73 15.66
N ASP A 32 -7.19 -13.32 16.66
CA ASP A 32 -7.64 -13.19 18.05
C ASP A 32 -8.49 -11.94 18.29
N TYR A 33 -8.26 -10.87 17.49
CA TYR A 33 -9.05 -9.64 17.51
C TYR A 33 -10.46 -9.88 16.97
N ARG A 34 -11.51 -9.42 17.69
CA ARG A 34 -12.91 -9.78 17.36
C ARG A 34 -13.74 -8.64 16.78
N ASN A 35 -13.46 -7.39 17.15
CA ASN A 35 -14.26 -6.25 16.71
C ASN A 35 -13.83 -5.72 15.33
N PHE A 36 -13.93 -6.56 14.30
CA PHE A 36 -13.65 -6.18 12.93
C PHE A 36 -14.71 -6.62 11.94
N GLU A 37 -14.76 -5.96 10.80
CA GLU A 37 -15.50 -6.38 9.61
C GLU A 37 -14.57 -6.39 8.39
N VAL A 38 -14.89 -7.22 7.40
CA VAL A 38 -14.15 -7.25 6.12
C VAL A 38 -15.00 -6.61 5.04
N VAL A 39 -14.45 -5.58 4.40
CA VAL A 39 -15.01 -4.92 3.22
C VAL A 39 -14.18 -5.37 2.02
N LEU A 40 -14.71 -6.35 1.29
CA LEU A 40 -14.10 -6.80 0.03
C LEU A 40 -14.59 -5.91 -1.11
N VAL A 41 -13.68 -5.17 -1.73
CA VAL A 41 -13.97 -4.37 -2.93
C VAL A 41 -13.52 -5.16 -4.14
N ASP A 42 -14.47 -5.59 -4.95
CA ASP A 42 -14.16 -6.17 -6.25
C ASP A 42 -13.97 -5.07 -7.29
N ASN A 43 -12.81 -5.07 -7.92
CA ASN A 43 -12.38 -3.98 -8.82
C ASN A 43 -12.70 -4.27 -10.29
N GLY A 44 -13.92 -4.76 -10.56
CA GLY A 44 -14.38 -5.08 -11.92
C GLY A 44 -13.82 -6.40 -12.43
N SER A 45 -13.85 -7.47 -11.62
CA SER A 45 -13.45 -8.81 -12.03
C SER A 45 -14.41 -9.40 -13.05
N VAL A 46 -13.88 -10.23 -13.95
CA VAL A 46 -14.63 -10.94 -15.01
C VAL A 46 -14.51 -12.46 -14.91
N ASP A 47 -13.82 -12.97 -13.87
CA ASP A 47 -13.52 -14.39 -13.64
C ASP A 47 -14.53 -15.10 -12.70
N GLY A 48 -15.56 -14.38 -12.25
CA GLY A 48 -16.55 -14.87 -11.29
C GLY A 48 -16.00 -15.00 -9.86
N SER A 49 -14.83 -14.41 -9.57
CA SER A 49 -14.25 -14.43 -8.22
C SER A 49 -15.11 -13.75 -7.17
N PRO A 50 -15.81 -12.64 -7.42
CA PRO A 50 -16.59 -11.97 -6.37
C PRO A 50 -17.70 -12.86 -5.81
N GLU A 51 -18.47 -13.53 -6.68
CA GLU A 51 -19.57 -14.42 -6.29
C GLU A 51 -19.07 -15.65 -5.54
N LYS A 52 -17.97 -16.24 -6.01
CA LYS A 52 -17.33 -17.38 -5.34
C LYS A 52 -16.78 -17.02 -3.97
N LEU A 53 -16.18 -15.81 -3.83
CA LEU A 53 -15.67 -15.32 -2.56
C LEU A 53 -16.82 -15.07 -1.58
N LEU A 54 -17.92 -14.45 -2.02
CA LEU A 54 -19.09 -14.24 -1.17
C LEU A 54 -19.72 -15.57 -0.73
N ALA A 55 -19.77 -16.58 -1.62
CA ALA A 55 -20.27 -17.91 -1.25
C ALA A 55 -19.36 -18.63 -0.23
N SER A 56 -18.03 -18.42 -0.31
CA SER A 56 -17.04 -19.05 0.59
C SER A 56 -16.87 -18.32 1.90
N ALA A 57 -17.20 -17.03 1.94
CA ALA A 57 -17.07 -16.13 3.09
C ALA A 57 -18.30 -15.21 3.19
N PRO A 58 -19.49 -15.73 3.57
CA PRO A 58 -20.73 -14.95 3.57
C PRO A 58 -20.76 -13.80 4.60
N GLU A 59 -19.83 -13.78 5.54
CA GLU A 59 -19.66 -12.72 6.53
C GLU A 59 -19.05 -11.43 5.98
N ILE A 60 -18.42 -11.47 4.79
CA ILE A 60 -17.80 -10.28 4.18
C ILE A 60 -18.85 -9.33 3.62
N ARG A 61 -18.53 -8.05 3.64
CA ARG A 61 -19.26 -7.03 2.91
C ARG A 61 -18.62 -6.88 1.52
N LEU A 62 -19.31 -7.34 0.48
CA LEU A 62 -18.87 -7.21 -0.90
C LEU A 62 -19.37 -5.89 -1.53
N ILE A 63 -18.44 -5.12 -2.13
CA ILE A 63 -18.73 -3.95 -2.95
C ILE A 63 -18.14 -4.22 -4.34
N LYS A 64 -18.93 -4.03 -5.41
CA LYS A 64 -18.48 -4.31 -6.78
C LYS A 64 -18.35 -3.01 -7.56
N ASN A 65 -17.17 -2.76 -8.11
CA ASN A 65 -16.94 -1.70 -9.09
C ASN A 65 -17.28 -2.20 -10.50
N VAL A 66 -17.79 -1.33 -11.35
CA VAL A 66 -18.09 -1.66 -12.75
C VAL A 66 -16.81 -1.90 -13.56
N THR A 67 -15.74 -1.18 -13.24
CA THR A 67 -14.43 -1.22 -13.93
C THR A 67 -13.29 -1.23 -12.93
N ASN A 68 -12.09 -1.57 -13.39
CA ASN A 68 -10.88 -1.47 -12.59
C ASN A 68 -10.48 0.00 -12.39
N LEU A 69 -10.63 0.49 -11.15
CA LEU A 69 -10.29 1.85 -10.73
C LEU A 69 -8.83 2.01 -10.30
N GLY A 70 -8.00 0.98 -10.46
CA GLY A 70 -6.65 0.91 -9.90
C GLY A 70 -6.66 0.63 -8.40
N PHE A 71 -5.47 0.58 -7.79
CA PHE A 71 -5.34 0.29 -6.36
C PHE A 71 -5.94 1.42 -5.52
N ALA A 72 -5.51 2.66 -5.75
CA ALA A 72 -5.98 3.81 -4.98
C ALA A 72 -7.51 3.99 -5.08
N GLY A 73 -8.07 3.99 -6.30
CA GLY A 73 -9.51 4.17 -6.50
C GLY A 73 -10.33 3.04 -5.87
N GLY A 74 -9.90 1.78 -6.06
CA GLY A 74 -10.55 0.62 -5.46
C GLY A 74 -10.53 0.65 -3.94
N CYS A 75 -9.37 0.92 -3.32
CA CYS A 75 -9.24 1.06 -1.87
C CYS A 75 -10.12 2.20 -1.34
N ASN A 76 -10.19 3.32 -2.05
CA ASN A 76 -11.00 4.49 -1.66
C ASN A 76 -12.50 4.17 -1.56
N VAL A 77 -13.02 3.30 -2.43
CA VAL A 77 -14.41 2.83 -2.34
C VAL A 77 -14.66 2.18 -0.99
N GLY A 78 -13.79 1.27 -0.57
CA GLY A 78 -13.88 0.60 0.74
C GLY A 78 -13.64 1.55 1.91
N MET A 79 -12.66 2.45 1.82
CA MET A 79 -12.37 3.45 2.86
C MET A 79 -13.58 4.37 3.10
N ARG A 80 -14.19 4.87 2.03
CA ARG A 80 -15.39 5.73 2.13
C ARG A 80 -16.59 4.98 2.73
N ASP A 81 -16.77 3.70 2.39
CA ASP A 81 -17.81 2.86 2.99
C ASP A 81 -17.56 2.65 4.49
N ALA A 82 -16.34 2.30 4.89
CA ALA A 82 -15.93 2.13 6.27
C ALA A 82 -16.16 3.41 7.11
N LEU A 83 -15.76 4.58 6.58
CA LEU A 83 -15.97 5.88 7.25
C LEU A 83 -17.46 6.19 7.47
N ARG A 84 -18.33 5.91 6.47
CA ARG A 84 -19.78 6.11 6.62
C ARG A 84 -20.42 5.21 7.68
N ARG A 85 -19.82 4.03 7.91
CA ARG A 85 -20.28 3.04 8.88
C ARG A 85 -19.73 3.25 10.30
N GLY A 86 -18.95 4.33 10.50
CA GLY A 86 -18.48 4.74 11.83
C GLY A 86 -17.39 3.85 12.40
N THR A 87 -16.46 3.36 11.58
CA THR A 87 -15.27 2.63 12.04
C THR A 87 -14.32 3.54 12.81
N ASP A 88 -13.54 2.98 13.75
CA ASP A 88 -12.47 3.69 14.45
C ASP A 88 -11.14 3.60 13.67
N TYR A 89 -10.93 2.47 13.00
CA TYR A 89 -9.73 2.19 12.20
C TYR A 89 -10.09 1.61 10.84
N ILE A 90 -9.29 1.93 9.84
CA ILE A 90 -9.32 1.31 8.52
C ILE A 90 -7.98 0.58 8.32
N LEU A 91 -8.03 -0.72 8.05
CA LEU A 91 -6.88 -1.49 7.61
C LEU A 91 -6.99 -1.70 6.09
N LEU A 92 -6.13 -1.07 5.31
CA LEU A 92 -5.90 -1.50 3.93
C LEU A 92 -5.03 -2.76 3.98
N LEU A 93 -5.47 -3.83 3.34
CA LEU A 93 -4.76 -5.11 3.32
C LEU A 93 -4.78 -5.70 1.91
N ASN A 94 -3.62 -5.99 1.36
CA ASN A 94 -3.54 -6.68 0.08
C ASN A 94 -4.16 -8.08 0.17
N ASN A 95 -4.86 -8.48 -0.88
CA ASN A 95 -5.53 -9.78 -0.96
C ASN A 95 -4.58 -10.98 -1.07
N ASP A 96 -3.30 -10.75 -1.33
CA ASP A 96 -2.24 -11.75 -1.45
C ASP A 96 -1.37 -11.86 -0.20
N THR A 97 -1.97 -11.58 0.97
CA THR A 97 -1.32 -11.67 2.28
C THR A 97 -1.91 -12.79 3.14
N ILE A 98 -1.10 -13.31 4.05
CA ILE A 98 -1.50 -14.17 5.16
C ILE A 98 -1.12 -13.47 6.46
N VAL A 99 -2.01 -13.40 7.43
CA VAL A 99 -1.77 -12.68 8.68
C VAL A 99 -1.56 -13.63 9.87
N ALA A 100 -0.71 -13.24 10.83
CA ALA A 100 -0.58 -13.94 12.10
C ALA A 100 -1.83 -13.70 12.98
N PRO A 101 -2.21 -14.64 13.86
CA PRO A 101 -3.43 -14.52 14.67
C PRO A 101 -3.50 -13.25 15.54
N ASP A 102 -2.41 -12.82 16.13
CA ASP A 102 -2.32 -11.63 16.99
C ASP A 102 -2.03 -10.31 16.25
N PHE A 103 -1.88 -10.38 14.92
CA PHE A 103 -1.48 -9.29 14.04
C PHE A 103 -2.26 -7.99 14.28
N LEU A 104 -3.59 -8.04 14.21
CA LEU A 104 -4.42 -6.84 14.30
C LEU A 104 -4.39 -6.23 15.71
N GLY A 105 -4.43 -7.07 16.74
CA GLY A 105 -4.32 -6.62 18.13
C GLY A 105 -3.01 -5.92 18.44
N GLN A 106 -1.89 -6.39 17.85
CA GLN A 106 -0.58 -5.72 17.99
C GLN A 106 -0.58 -4.33 17.32
N LEU A 107 -1.19 -4.19 16.13
CA LEU A 107 -1.29 -2.90 15.43
C LEU A 107 -2.16 -1.91 16.21
N VAL A 108 -3.37 -2.31 16.62
CA VAL A 108 -4.31 -1.45 17.35
C VAL A 108 -3.69 -0.98 18.66
N ARG A 109 -3.05 -1.87 19.43
CA ARG A 109 -2.39 -1.51 20.70
C ARG A 109 -1.35 -0.40 20.51
N VAL A 110 -0.54 -0.46 19.45
CA VAL A 110 0.46 0.57 19.17
C VAL A 110 -0.21 1.86 18.70
N ALA A 111 -1.22 1.77 17.83
CA ALA A 111 -1.95 2.95 17.36
C ALA A 111 -2.65 3.70 18.50
N GLU A 112 -3.12 3.00 19.56
CA GLU A 112 -3.75 3.59 20.74
C GLU A 112 -2.74 4.18 21.76
N SER A 113 -1.45 3.82 21.68
CA SER A 113 -0.46 4.19 22.67
C SER A 113 -0.03 5.68 22.64
N ASP A 114 -0.27 6.36 21.54
CA ASP A 114 0.03 7.80 21.35
C ASP A 114 -0.99 8.39 20.36
N GLU A 115 -1.65 9.47 20.74
CA GLU A 115 -2.63 10.16 19.88
C GLU A 115 -2.00 10.68 18.59
N LYS A 116 -0.71 11.00 18.60
CA LYS A 116 0.05 11.45 17.43
C LYS A 116 0.33 10.32 16.42
N ILE A 117 0.19 9.05 16.81
CA ILE A 117 0.30 7.94 15.86
C ILE A 117 -0.96 7.94 15.01
N GLY A 118 -0.83 8.33 13.75
CA GLY A 118 -1.95 8.35 12.80
C GLY A 118 -2.12 7.05 12.04
N ALA A 119 -1.02 6.32 11.85
CA ALA A 119 -1.03 5.06 11.10
C ALA A 119 0.13 4.15 11.47
N VAL A 120 -0.06 2.84 11.27
CA VAL A 120 0.96 1.82 11.58
C VAL A 120 1.04 0.75 10.48
N ASN A 121 2.25 0.19 10.28
CA ASN A 121 2.50 -0.97 9.42
C ASN A 121 3.08 -2.14 10.22
N PRO A 122 2.80 -3.39 9.82
CA PRO A 122 3.42 -4.58 10.40
C PRO A 122 4.83 -4.84 9.84
N LYS A 123 5.49 -5.86 10.40
CA LYS A 123 6.57 -6.59 9.75
C LYS A 123 5.97 -7.42 8.61
N ILE A 124 6.53 -7.28 7.40
CA ILE A 124 6.11 -8.05 6.24
C ILE A 124 7.25 -8.96 5.81
N LEU A 125 6.95 -10.25 5.73
CA LEU A 125 7.86 -11.29 5.26
C LEU A 125 7.45 -11.75 3.86
N PHE A 126 8.38 -12.28 3.08
CA PHE A 126 8.04 -12.98 1.83
C PHE A 126 7.35 -14.31 2.16
N PHE A 127 6.27 -14.64 1.46
CA PHE A 127 5.54 -15.90 1.67
C PHE A 127 6.35 -17.12 1.23
N ASP A 128 7.07 -17.02 0.11
CA ASP A 128 7.93 -18.09 -0.44
C ASP A 128 9.30 -18.19 0.28
N HIS A 129 9.67 -17.16 1.07
CA HIS A 129 10.88 -17.09 1.89
C HIS A 129 10.56 -16.49 3.26
N PRO A 130 9.91 -17.24 4.18
CA PRO A 130 9.38 -16.69 5.43
C PRO A 130 10.45 -16.24 6.44
N ASP A 131 11.74 -16.51 6.19
CA ASP A 131 12.89 -15.97 6.93
C ASP A 131 13.43 -14.66 6.32
N ARG A 132 12.80 -14.12 5.27
CA ARG A 132 13.23 -12.92 4.57
C ARG A 132 12.20 -11.81 4.67
N LEU A 133 12.70 -10.61 4.94
CA LEU A 133 11.90 -9.40 5.06
C LEU A 133 11.52 -8.84 3.68
N ASN A 134 10.24 -8.56 3.50
CA ASN A 134 9.74 -7.72 2.43
C ASN A 134 9.72 -6.25 2.88
N TYR A 135 9.35 -6.01 4.16
CA TYR A 135 9.31 -4.66 4.72
C TYR A 135 9.50 -4.69 6.25
N ALA A 136 10.40 -3.85 6.75
CA ALA A 136 10.63 -3.61 8.17
C ALA A 136 10.69 -2.08 8.48
N GLY A 137 9.82 -1.32 7.81
CA GLY A 137 9.76 0.13 7.88
C GLY A 137 10.21 0.80 6.58
N GLY A 138 9.90 2.09 6.46
CA GLY A 138 10.25 2.86 5.27
C GLY A 138 10.64 4.30 5.59
N GLU A 139 11.50 4.86 4.76
CA GLU A 139 11.93 6.26 4.82
C GLU A 139 11.67 6.95 3.50
N GLN A 140 10.88 8.02 3.54
CA GLN A 140 10.71 8.97 2.45
C GLN A 140 11.25 10.33 2.89
N LYS A 141 12.41 10.69 2.41
CA LYS A 141 12.95 12.04 2.60
C LYS A 141 12.49 12.92 1.44
N GLY A 142 11.95 14.10 1.72
CA GLY A 142 11.33 14.97 0.72
C GLY A 142 12.21 15.35 -0.49
N TRP A 143 13.54 15.14 -0.40
CA TRP A 143 14.47 15.31 -1.50
C TRP A 143 14.74 14.02 -2.31
N ARG A 144 14.36 12.82 -1.79
CA ARG A 144 14.47 11.55 -2.52
C ARG A 144 13.25 11.34 -3.41
N LEU A 145 13.47 10.90 -4.63
CA LEU A 145 12.41 10.54 -5.57
C LEU A 145 11.84 9.14 -5.28
N PHE A 146 12.63 8.29 -4.62
CA PHE A 146 12.25 6.93 -4.27
C PHE A 146 12.30 6.74 -2.76
N PRO A 147 11.31 6.06 -2.16
CA PRO A 147 11.38 5.66 -0.77
C PRO A 147 12.48 4.62 -0.58
N LYS A 148 13.02 4.57 0.61
CA LYS A 148 13.90 3.48 1.06
C LYS A 148 13.07 2.51 1.87
N VAL A 149 12.94 1.28 1.41
CA VAL A 149 12.40 0.17 2.20
C VAL A 149 13.51 -0.38 3.08
N ILE A 150 13.26 -0.42 4.40
CA ILE A 150 14.21 -0.92 5.39
C ILE A 150 14.06 -2.45 5.45
N GLY A 151 15.19 -3.15 5.46
CA GLY A 151 15.24 -4.61 5.61
C GLY A 151 14.83 -5.40 4.37
N LEU A 152 14.52 -4.75 3.24
CA LEU A 152 14.09 -5.48 2.03
C LEU A 152 15.09 -6.56 1.65
N ARG A 153 14.64 -7.84 1.63
CA ARG A 153 15.39 -9.07 1.34
C ARG A 153 16.43 -9.46 2.40
N ASP A 154 16.59 -8.70 3.47
CA ASP A 154 17.43 -9.10 4.59
C ASP A 154 16.82 -10.31 5.32
N ARG A 155 17.67 -11.06 6.02
CA ARG A 155 17.20 -12.14 6.89
C ARG A 155 16.57 -11.57 8.15
N ASP A 156 15.41 -12.11 8.55
CA ASP A 156 14.78 -11.79 9.84
C ASP A 156 15.50 -12.52 10.98
N ASN A 157 16.47 -11.84 11.57
CA ASN A 157 17.35 -12.37 12.61
C ASN A 157 17.29 -11.55 13.91
N GLY A 158 16.19 -10.87 14.16
CA GLY A 158 15.97 -10.03 15.35
C GLY A 158 16.49 -8.59 15.22
N ARG A 159 17.30 -8.26 14.21
CA ARG A 159 17.82 -6.89 14.00
C ARG A 159 16.70 -5.86 13.77
N TYR A 160 15.56 -6.32 13.28
CA TYR A 160 14.41 -5.50 12.90
C TYR A 160 13.25 -5.57 13.92
N ASP A 161 13.45 -6.12 15.12
CA ASP A 161 12.42 -6.31 16.13
C ASP A 161 12.20 -5.09 17.04
N ARG A 162 12.72 -3.94 16.64
CA ARG A 162 12.49 -2.68 17.34
C ARG A 162 11.45 -1.83 16.61
N MET A 163 10.40 -1.44 17.34
CA MET A 163 9.43 -0.45 16.90
C MET A 163 10.15 0.85 16.54
N ARG A 164 9.73 1.51 15.46
CA ARG A 164 10.32 2.76 15.01
C ARG A 164 9.31 3.65 14.30
N GLU A 165 9.51 4.95 14.39
CA GLU A 165 8.83 5.91 13.56
C GLU A 165 9.35 5.79 12.12
N VAL A 166 8.43 5.88 11.15
CA VAL A 166 8.70 5.74 9.72
C VAL A 166 8.02 6.88 8.96
N SER A 167 8.62 7.32 7.88
CA SER A 167 8.06 8.36 7.01
C SER A 167 7.50 7.82 5.68
N PHE A 168 7.56 6.51 5.50
CA PHE A 168 6.91 5.77 4.43
C PHE A 168 6.26 4.51 4.98
N LEU A 169 4.97 4.41 4.78
CA LEU A 169 4.12 3.28 5.14
C LEU A 169 3.64 2.62 3.85
N THR A 170 3.84 1.30 3.72
CA THR A 170 3.44 0.57 2.53
C THR A 170 1.95 0.24 2.52
N GLY A 171 1.30 0.38 1.35
CA GLY A 171 -0.11 0.04 1.15
C GLY A 171 -0.42 -1.46 1.28
N CYS A 172 0.59 -2.33 1.38
CA CYS A 172 0.39 -3.77 1.52
C CYS A 172 -0.41 -4.16 2.78
N ALA A 173 -0.12 -3.51 3.93
CA ALA A 173 -0.88 -3.65 5.17
C ALA A 173 -0.76 -2.37 5.99
N PHE A 174 -1.82 -1.56 6.03
CA PHE A 174 -1.77 -0.18 6.47
C PHE A 174 -2.96 0.13 7.38
N LEU A 175 -2.77 0.06 8.72
CA LEU A 175 -3.80 0.43 9.68
C LEU A 175 -3.76 1.94 9.94
N ILE A 176 -4.90 2.60 9.77
CA ILE A 176 -5.06 4.05 9.80
C ILE A 176 -6.17 4.44 10.78
N LYS A 177 -5.98 5.43 11.62
CA LYS A 177 -7.07 6.03 12.41
C LYS A 177 -8.09 6.69 11.48
N ALA A 178 -9.37 6.36 11.64
CA ALA A 178 -10.43 6.94 10.82
C ALA A 178 -10.50 8.48 10.92
N GLY A 179 -10.19 9.03 12.11
CA GLY A 179 -10.07 10.48 12.32
C GLY A 179 -9.01 11.13 11.45
N VAL A 180 -7.87 10.43 11.25
CA VAL A 180 -6.78 10.91 10.38
C VAL A 180 -7.24 10.91 8.91
N VAL A 181 -7.93 9.85 8.46
CA VAL A 181 -8.47 9.83 7.10
C VAL A 181 -9.48 10.95 6.86
N ARG A 182 -10.32 11.27 7.86
CA ARG A 182 -11.26 12.40 7.75
C ARG A 182 -10.52 13.74 7.63
N GLN A 183 -9.36 13.89 8.25
CA GLN A 183 -8.57 15.11 8.24
C GLN A 183 -7.74 15.29 6.98
N ILE A 184 -7.04 14.23 6.52
CA ILE A 184 -6.09 14.34 5.41
C ILE A 184 -6.60 13.70 4.10
N GLY A 185 -7.78 13.12 4.11
CA GLY A 185 -8.40 12.48 2.94
C GLY A 185 -7.92 11.05 2.67
N VAL A 186 -8.56 10.42 1.71
CA VAL A 186 -8.25 9.07 1.20
C VAL A 186 -7.03 9.08 0.27
N LEU A 187 -6.70 7.95 -0.37
CA LEU A 187 -5.58 7.86 -1.32
C LEU A 187 -5.82 8.73 -2.56
N GLU A 188 -4.75 9.22 -3.17
CA GLU A 188 -4.83 9.99 -4.41
C GLU A 188 -5.02 9.10 -5.64
N GLU A 189 -6.19 9.14 -6.24
CA GLU A 189 -6.58 8.27 -7.37
C GLU A 189 -5.78 8.54 -8.65
N VAL A 190 -5.15 9.71 -8.76
CA VAL A 190 -4.29 10.08 -9.89
C VAL A 190 -3.13 9.10 -10.07
N TYR A 191 -2.70 8.42 -9.01
CA TYR A 191 -1.59 7.44 -9.12
C TYR A 191 -2.03 6.13 -9.75
N PHE A 192 -3.26 5.72 -9.60
CA PHE A 192 -3.81 4.44 -10.05
C PHE A 192 -3.16 3.23 -9.34
N HIS A 193 -1.82 3.14 -9.35
CA HIS A 193 -1.02 2.10 -8.72
C HIS A 193 0.40 2.60 -8.47
N PHE A 194 0.99 2.29 -7.32
CA PHE A 194 2.25 2.82 -6.79
C PHE A 194 2.23 4.33 -6.55
N TYR A 195 3.00 4.80 -5.59
CA TYR A 195 3.12 6.18 -5.13
C TYR A 195 1.92 6.72 -4.34
N ASP A 196 0.78 6.08 -4.37
CA ASP A 196 -0.41 6.44 -3.58
C ASP A 196 -0.14 6.36 -2.07
N ASP A 197 0.54 5.29 -1.62
CA ASP A 197 0.97 5.08 -0.25
C ASP A 197 2.11 6.02 0.17
N ILE A 198 3.05 6.31 -0.73
CA ILE A 198 4.13 7.27 -0.50
C ILE A 198 3.56 8.68 -0.35
N GLU A 199 2.64 9.05 -1.22
CA GLU A 199 1.97 10.34 -1.21
C GLU A 199 1.14 10.52 0.05
N TRP A 200 0.35 9.50 0.41
CA TRP A 200 -0.45 9.53 1.62
C TRP A 200 0.40 9.62 2.88
N SER A 201 1.52 8.89 2.95
CA SER A 201 2.50 8.97 4.04
C SER A 201 3.10 10.38 4.18
N LEU A 202 3.32 11.07 3.06
CA LEU A 202 3.79 12.45 3.06
C LEU A 202 2.74 13.40 3.63
N ARG A 203 1.45 13.24 3.25
CA ARG A 203 0.34 14.04 3.82
C ARG A 203 0.18 13.77 5.31
N LEU A 204 0.27 12.50 5.76
CA LEU A 204 0.26 12.12 7.16
C LEU A 204 1.30 12.93 7.97
N THR A 205 2.55 12.90 7.51
CA THR A 205 3.66 13.57 8.18
C THR A 205 3.49 15.10 8.16
N ARG A 206 3.01 15.68 7.05
CA ARG A 206 2.73 17.12 6.93
C ARG A 206 1.61 17.59 7.86
N ALA A 207 0.65 16.73 8.15
CA ALA A 207 -0.42 16.98 9.10
C ALA A 207 0.02 16.83 10.59
N GLY A 208 1.30 16.52 10.85
CA GLY A 208 1.86 16.39 12.18
C GLY A 208 1.66 15.01 12.84
N PHE A 209 1.15 14.03 12.12
CA PHE A 209 1.00 12.65 12.61
C PHE A 209 2.26 11.82 12.36
N LYS A 210 2.41 10.78 13.17
CA LYS A 210 3.47 9.78 13.04
C LYS A 210 2.98 8.54 12.32
N GLY A 211 3.82 7.97 11.47
CA GLY A 211 3.73 6.59 11.00
C GLY A 211 4.65 5.70 11.84
N VAL A 212 4.21 4.50 12.22
CA VAL A 212 5.01 3.60 13.06
C VAL A 212 5.07 2.19 12.47
N TYR A 213 6.27 1.62 12.45
CA TYR A 213 6.50 0.21 12.16
C TYR A 213 6.38 -0.63 13.43
N VAL A 214 5.56 -1.69 13.39
CA VAL A 214 5.22 -2.58 14.51
C VAL A 214 5.75 -3.98 14.26
N PRO A 215 6.95 -4.33 14.75
CA PRO A 215 7.59 -5.61 14.42
C PRO A 215 6.89 -6.84 15.00
N LYS A 216 6.07 -6.68 16.06
CA LYS A 216 5.30 -7.78 16.65
C LYS A 216 4.06 -8.16 15.84
N ALA A 217 3.54 -7.26 15.03
CA ALA A 217 2.51 -7.57 14.05
C ALA A 217 3.17 -8.15 12.80
N VAL A 218 2.85 -9.39 12.44
CA VAL A 218 3.53 -10.11 11.34
C VAL A 218 2.54 -10.55 10.28
N ILE A 219 2.89 -10.34 9.02
CA ILE A 219 2.20 -10.88 7.87
C ILE A 219 3.18 -11.47 6.86
N TRP A 220 2.69 -12.35 6.00
CA TRP A 220 3.42 -12.90 4.84
C TRP A 220 2.76 -12.44 3.55
N HIS A 221 3.55 -11.85 2.64
CA HIS A 221 3.09 -11.32 1.36
C HIS A 221 3.53 -12.25 0.22
N ARG A 222 2.63 -12.58 -0.71
CA ARG A 222 2.90 -13.50 -1.83
C ARG A 222 3.66 -12.85 -2.99
N GLU A 223 4.24 -11.67 -2.76
CA GLU A 223 5.23 -11.14 -3.69
C GLU A 223 6.44 -12.08 -3.73
N HIS A 224 6.90 -12.43 -4.94
CA HIS A 224 8.02 -13.33 -5.09
C HIS A 224 9.34 -12.70 -4.67
N PHE A 225 10.12 -13.42 -3.85
CA PHE A 225 11.48 -13.02 -3.47
C PHE A 225 12.39 -12.88 -4.71
N ASP A 226 12.26 -13.77 -5.70
CA ASP A 226 12.91 -13.64 -6.98
C ASP A 226 12.10 -12.73 -7.91
N THR A 227 12.60 -11.50 -8.12
CA THR A 227 11.94 -10.49 -8.97
C THR A 227 11.81 -10.89 -10.44
N ASN A 228 12.60 -11.88 -10.92
CA ASN A 228 12.46 -12.39 -12.29
C ASN A 228 11.13 -13.13 -12.47
N LYS A 229 10.50 -13.60 -11.38
CA LYS A 229 9.18 -14.23 -11.42
C LYS A 229 8.01 -13.23 -11.39
N ASN A 230 8.28 -11.96 -11.08
CA ASN A 230 7.29 -10.88 -11.12
C ASN A 230 7.09 -10.33 -12.55
N HIS A 231 6.78 -11.21 -13.51
CA HIS A 231 6.58 -10.83 -14.91
C HIS A 231 5.20 -10.18 -15.10
N ARG A 232 5.13 -8.87 -14.88
CA ARG A 232 3.95 -8.06 -15.24
C ARG A 232 4.28 -7.18 -16.46
N ASN A 233 4.66 -7.77 -17.59
CA ASN A 233 4.72 -7.17 -18.94
C ASN A 233 4.91 -5.63 -18.99
N GLY A 234 5.89 -5.08 -18.23
CA GLY A 234 6.15 -3.64 -18.17
C GLY A 234 5.13 -2.81 -17.36
N PHE A 235 4.14 -3.43 -16.69
CA PHE A 235 3.17 -2.72 -15.85
C PHE A 235 3.83 -1.97 -14.69
N ILE A 236 4.77 -2.62 -14.00
CA ILE A 236 5.51 -2.03 -12.89
C ILE A 236 6.32 -0.83 -13.35
N GLU A 237 7.06 -1.00 -14.46
CA GLU A 237 7.90 0.04 -15.04
C GLU A 237 7.09 1.28 -15.44
N PHE A 238 5.93 1.05 -16.06
CA PHE A 238 5.03 2.13 -16.47
C PHE A 238 4.56 2.93 -15.25
N TYR A 239 3.97 2.27 -14.26
CA TYR A 239 3.38 2.98 -13.12
C TYR A 239 4.43 3.55 -12.16
N LEU A 240 5.60 2.94 -12.00
CA LEU A 240 6.70 3.53 -11.23
C LEU A 240 7.23 4.81 -11.90
N ALA A 241 7.46 4.82 -13.21
CA ALA A 241 7.94 6.01 -13.91
C ALA A 241 6.88 7.12 -13.93
N ARG A 242 5.61 6.75 -14.18
CA ARG A 242 4.47 7.67 -14.14
C ARG A 242 4.28 8.26 -12.75
N GLY A 243 4.19 7.42 -11.73
CA GLY A 243 3.97 7.85 -10.35
C GLY A 243 5.08 8.75 -9.82
N ASN A 244 6.35 8.42 -10.14
CA ASN A 244 7.48 9.26 -9.78
C ASN A 244 7.37 10.67 -10.37
N MET A 245 7.01 10.78 -11.65
CA MET A 245 6.87 12.08 -12.31
C MET A 245 5.65 12.87 -11.79
N VAL A 246 4.51 12.21 -11.55
CA VAL A 246 3.33 12.82 -10.92
C VAL A 246 3.70 13.34 -9.53
N PHE A 247 4.38 12.51 -8.71
CA PHE A 247 4.83 12.90 -7.37
C PHE A 247 5.81 14.09 -7.41
N ALA A 248 6.78 14.05 -8.33
CA ALA A 248 7.72 15.16 -8.50
C ALA A 248 7.01 16.47 -8.86
N ARG A 249 6.06 16.42 -9.80
CA ARG A 249 5.28 17.59 -10.24
C ARG A 249 4.40 18.17 -9.12
N LYS A 250 3.85 17.29 -8.26
CA LYS A 250 2.96 17.70 -7.16
C LYS A 250 3.73 18.19 -5.92
N HIS A 251 4.81 17.51 -5.54
CA HIS A 251 5.41 17.69 -4.21
C HIS A 251 6.83 18.26 -4.20
N VAL A 252 7.51 18.30 -5.37
CA VAL A 252 8.88 18.82 -5.46
C VAL A 252 8.88 20.26 -5.93
N PRO A 253 9.34 21.22 -5.12
CA PRO A 253 9.48 22.61 -5.54
C PRO A 253 10.29 22.73 -6.83
N ARG A 254 9.84 23.54 -7.80
CA ARG A 254 10.49 23.70 -9.12
C ARG A 254 11.96 24.06 -9.01
N LYS A 255 12.37 24.85 -8.02
CA LYS A 255 13.76 25.23 -7.73
C LYS A 255 14.69 24.03 -7.44
N LEU A 256 14.14 22.89 -7.03
CA LEU A 256 14.90 21.67 -6.77
C LEU A 256 14.97 20.72 -7.99
N TRP A 257 14.25 21.00 -9.06
CA TRP A 257 14.23 20.16 -10.27
C TRP A 257 15.60 20.00 -10.93
N PRO A 258 16.45 21.07 -11.08
CA PRO A 258 17.81 20.90 -11.64
C PRO A 258 18.67 19.89 -10.88
N PHE A 259 18.42 19.72 -9.59
CA PHE A 259 19.15 18.78 -8.74
C PHE A 259 18.53 17.37 -8.73
N LYS A 260 17.22 17.26 -8.90
CA LYS A 260 16.50 15.97 -8.79
C LYS A 260 16.33 15.25 -10.12
N MET A 261 16.08 15.99 -11.19
CA MET A 261 15.91 15.38 -12.52
C MET A 261 17.13 14.60 -13.02
N PRO A 262 18.39 15.02 -12.80
CA PRO A 262 19.54 14.21 -13.16
C PRO A 262 19.54 12.83 -12.51
N PHE A 263 19.16 12.70 -11.25
CA PHE A 263 19.04 11.39 -10.58
C PHE A 263 17.94 10.53 -11.17
N PHE A 264 16.80 11.13 -11.50
CA PHE A 264 15.73 10.43 -12.18
C PHE A 264 16.14 9.98 -13.59
N CYS A 265 16.79 10.84 -14.37
CA CYS A 265 17.33 10.51 -15.67
C CYS A 265 18.38 9.39 -15.58
N ALA A 266 19.28 9.44 -14.60
CA ALA A 266 20.27 8.39 -14.36
C ALA A 266 19.59 7.05 -14.03
N TRP A 267 18.53 7.07 -13.21
CA TRP A 267 17.72 5.88 -12.93
C TRP A 267 17.05 5.34 -14.20
N MET A 268 16.47 6.20 -15.03
CA MET A 268 15.88 5.82 -16.32
C MET A 268 16.91 5.15 -17.24
N VAL A 269 18.09 5.75 -17.38
CA VAL A 269 19.19 5.20 -18.17
C VAL A 269 19.64 3.85 -17.63
N TYR A 270 19.86 3.75 -16.31
CA TYR A 270 20.23 2.49 -15.68
C TYR A 270 19.20 1.38 -15.96
N ARG A 271 17.90 1.67 -15.77
CA ARG A 271 16.83 0.69 -16.05
C ARG A 271 16.81 0.31 -17.54
N THR A 272 17.00 1.27 -18.43
CA THR A 272 17.08 1.01 -19.88
C THR A 272 18.23 0.05 -20.20
N LEU A 273 19.42 0.28 -19.66
CA LEU A 273 20.58 -0.60 -19.88
C LEU A 273 20.32 -2.01 -19.34
N VAL A 274 19.76 -2.14 -18.13
CA VAL A 274 19.41 -3.43 -17.53
C VAL A 274 18.41 -4.19 -18.41
N PHE A 275 17.32 -3.55 -18.83
CA PHE A 275 16.30 -4.24 -19.64
C PHE A 275 16.79 -4.54 -21.06
N SER A 276 17.60 -3.66 -21.66
CA SER A 276 18.23 -3.90 -22.95
C SER A 276 19.19 -5.09 -22.91
N SER A 277 19.98 -5.24 -21.84
CA SER A 277 20.85 -6.40 -21.67
C SER A 277 20.07 -7.72 -21.52
N GLN A 278 18.85 -7.64 -20.97
CA GLN A 278 17.91 -8.75 -20.86
C GLN A 278 17.06 -8.96 -22.13
N ARG A 279 17.22 -8.10 -23.15
CA ARG A 279 16.40 -8.06 -24.38
C ARG A 279 14.91 -7.84 -24.11
N ASP A 280 14.54 -7.25 -22.98
CA ASP A 280 13.15 -6.95 -22.59
C ASP A 280 12.74 -5.54 -23.05
N TRP A 281 12.55 -5.40 -24.34
CA TRP A 281 12.18 -4.13 -24.99
C TRP A 281 10.80 -3.63 -24.57
N GLN A 282 9.91 -4.55 -24.13
CA GLN A 282 8.60 -4.18 -23.65
C GLN A 282 8.70 -3.37 -22.35
N LYS A 283 9.57 -3.76 -21.41
CA LYS A 283 9.82 -2.97 -20.19
C LYS A 283 10.47 -1.63 -20.49
N VAL A 284 11.41 -1.57 -21.45
CA VAL A 284 12.00 -0.30 -21.91
C VAL A 284 10.90 0.64 -22.41
N LEU A 285 10.06 0.16 -23.32
CA LEU A 285 8.98 0.97 -23.89
C LEU A 285 7.99 1.44 -22.82
N SER A 286 7.62 0.55 -21.89
CA SER A 286 6.70 0.85 -20.79
C SER A 286 7.26 1.92 -19.84
N LEU A 287 8.57 1.86 -19.55
CA LEU A 287 9.26 2.86 -18.73
C LEU A 287 9.12 4.28 -19.34
N TYR A 288 9.40 4.43 -20.64
CA TYR A 288 9.29 5.74 -21.32
C TYR A 288 7.83 6.19 -21.52
N LYS A 289 6.91 5.27 -21.82
CA LYS A 289 5.48 5.58 -21.87
C LYS A 289 4.97 6.06 -20.51
N GLY A 290 5.39 5.41 -19.42
CA GLY A 290 5.05 5.82 -18.07
C GLY A 290 5.56 7.20 -17.71
N PHE A 291 6.83 7.49 -18.03
CA PHE A 291 7.43 8.81 -17.85
C PHE A 291 6.62 9.90 -18.58
N TRP A 292 6.35 9.70 -19.87
CA TRP A 292 5.56 10.64 -20.67
C TRP A 292 4.15 10.83 -20.11
N ALA A 293 3.45 9.73 -19.78
CA ALA A 293 2.15 9.79 -19.16
C ALA A 293 2.17 10.61 -17.85
N GLY A 294 3.22 10.46 -17.03
CA GLY A 294 3.41 11.27 -15.82
C GLY A 294 3.62 12.75 -16.11
N CYS A 295 4.30 13.11 -17.22
CA CYS A 295 4.49 14.49 -17.62
C CYS A 295 3.17 15.18 -18.03
N VAL A 296 2.27 14.45 -18.71
CA VAL A 296 1.02 15.02 -19.28
C VAL A 296 -0.21 14.77 -18.40
N THR A 297 -0.12 13.92 -17.38
CA THR A 297 -1.24 13.67 -16.46
C THR A 297 -1.73 14.99 -15.84
N ARG A 298 -3.04 15.26 -15.95
CA ARG A 298 -3.68 16.37 -15.23
C ARG A 298 -3.61 16.09 -13.74
N LEU A 299 -2.98 16.98 -12.99
CA LEU A 299 -2.97 16.89 -11.53
C LEU A 299 -4.33 17.38 -11.00
N PRO A 300 -4.87 16.77 -9.94
CA PRO A 300 -6.03 17.33 -9.24
C PRO A 300 -5.68 18.73 -8.76
N GLU A 301 -6.65 19.63 -8.81
CA GLU A 301 -6.54 20.96 -8.22
C GLU A 301 -6.33 20.78 -6.71
N GLU A 302 -5.36 21.49 -6.13
CA GLU A 302 -5.22 21.50 -4.68
C GLU A 302 -6.50 22.10 -4.11
N ASP A 303 -7.23 21.30 -3.33
CA ASP A 303 -8.36 21.80 -2.57
C ASP A 303 -7.81 22.79 -1.53
N THR A 304 -7.83 24.07 -1.88
CA THR A 304 -7.38 25.17 -0.99
C THR A 304 -8.40 25.51 0.09
N SER A 305 -9.49 24.72 0.18
CA SER A 305 -10.50 24.84 1.20
C SER A 305 -10.14 23.99 2.44
N VAL A 306 -9.24 24.50 3.28
CA VAL A 306 -9.09 24.12 4.70
C VAL A 306 -9.12 25.39 5.51
#